data_093367384516b3ebf8d22f9d7484e40d
#
_entry.id   093367384516b3ebf8d22f9d7484e40d
#
_cell.length_a   1.000
_cell.length_b   1.000
_cell.length_c   1.000
_cell.angle_alpha   90.00
_cell.angle_beta   90.00
_cell.angle_gamma   90.00
#
_symmetry.space_group_name_H-M   'P 1'
#
loop_
_entity.id
_entity.type
_entity.pdbx_description
1 polymer ?
#
loop_
_entity_poly.entity_id
_entity_poly.type
_entity_poly.pdbx_seq_one_letter_code
_entity_poly.pdbx_strand_id
1 'polypeptide(L)'
;MPKKNIGEEIAKARESKGLSQRQLANAIGISNAEISKIESGEREIPNPKLFRKISKVIGLNYNDMMEMVGLGGKLTPLNPFIRNHYEKLTGEELEYEWMLFRSSIKRNDDMIESLNKELSSDKLSDEEKDSALETIQDLEYQNVTNKLILGILDENRLKEAKKNARKKDILK
;
A
#
# COMPACT_ATOMS: atom_id res chain seq x y z
N MET A 1 4.99 -9.30 21.01
CA MET A 1 3.91 -8.33 21.31
C MET A 1 2.63 -8.87 20.70
N PRO A 2 1.48 -8.86 21.39
CA PRO A 2 0.22 -9.29 20.78
C PRO A 2 -0.06 -8.40 19.57
N LYS A 3 -0.44 -9.00 18.44
CA LYS A 3 -0.90 -8.25 17.26
C LYS A 3 -2.11 -7.41 17.71
N LYS A 4 -1.99 -6.08 17.60
CA LYS A 4 -3.14 -5.21 17.81
C LYS A 4 -4.24 -5.63 16.84
N ASN A 5 -5.41 -5.96 17.38
CA ASN A 5 -6.56 -6.33 16.56
C ASN A 5 -7.15 -5.05 15.98
N ILE A 6 -7.11 -4.91 14.66
CA ILE A 6 -7.64 -3.72 13.98
C ILE A 6 -9.11 -3.50 14.30
N GLY A 7 -9.90 -4.56 14.47
CA GLY A 7 -11.30 -4.48 14.87
C GLY A 7 -11.50 -3.77 16.21
N GLU A 8 -10.67 -4.10 17.21
CA GLU A 8 -10.70 -3.44 18.51
C GLU A 8 -10.32 -1.96 18.45
N GLU A 9 -9.34 -1.60 17.62
CA GLU A 9 -8.93 -0.19 17.44
C GLU A 9 -10.03 0.61 16.73
N ILE A 10 -10.71 0.01 15.74
CA ILE A 10 -11.88 0.62 15.07
C ILE A 10 -13.01 0.84 16.09
N ALA A 11 -13.34 -0.18 16.91
CA ALA A 11 -14.37 -0.07 17.93
C ALA A 11 -14.06 1.04 18.94
N LYS A 12 -12.85 1.11 19.48
CA LYS A 12 -12.40 2.16 20.40
C LYS A 12 -12.50 3.56 19.78
N ALA A 13 -12.02 3.73 18.55
CA ALA A 13 -12.07 5.01 17.87
C ALA A 13 -13.51 5.44 17.56
N ARG A 14 -14.38 4.51 17.17
CA ARG A 14 -15.81 4.75 16.98
C ARG A 14 -16.48 5.21 18.28
N GLU A 15 -16.21 4.51 19.38
CA GLU A 15 -16.77 4.83 20.70
C GLU A 15 -16.28 6.19 21.21
N SER A 16 -15.00 6.51 21.00
CA SER A 16 -14.45 7.83 21.35
C SER A 16 -15.12 8.99 20.61
N LYS A 17 -15.71 8.71 19.43
CA LYS A 17 -16.54 9.66 18.66
C LYS A 17 -18.00 9.63 19.07
N GLY A 18 -18.40 8.82 20.04
CA GLY A 18 -19.79 8.67 20.46
C GLY A 18 -20.69 7.99 19.42
N LEU A 19 -20.13 7.28 18.47
CA LEU A 19 -20.88 6.63 17.40
C LEU A 19 -21.25 5.19 17.78
N SER A 20 -22.50 4.80 17.52
CA SER A 20 -22.90 3.38 17.53
C SER A 20 -22.40 2.67 16.26
N GLN A 21 -22.28 1.35 16.28
CA GLN A 21 -21.99 0.54 15.09
C GLN A 21 -22.92 0.88 13.92
N ARG A 22 -24.21 1.04 14.20
CA ARG A 22 -25.22 1.39 13.20
C ARG A 22 -24.98 2.77 12.58
N GLN A 23 -24.57 3.75 13.38
CA GLN A 23 -24.26 5.10 12.87
C GLN A 23 -23.01 5.07 11.99
N LEU A 24 -21.96 4.35 12.38
CA LEU A 24 -20.79 4.17 11.55
C LEU A 24 -21.13 3.43 10.25
N ALA A 25 -21.88 2.32 10.33
CA ALA A 25 -22.31 1.55 9.16
C ALA A 25 -23.09 2.41 8.16
N ASN A 26 -24.04 3.22 8.64
CA ASN A 26 -24.81 4.13 7.80
C ASN A 26 -23.91 5.21 7.14
N ALA A 27 -22.96 5.77 7.90
CA ALA A 27 -22.06 6.82 7.39
C ALA A 27 -21.15 6.34 6.26
N ILE A 28 -20.78 5.06 6.26
CA ILE A 28 -19.87 4.48 5.25
C ILE A 28 -20.60 3.63 4.19
N GLY A 29 -21.91 3.48 4.31
CA GLY A 29 -22.76 2.79 3.32
C GLY A 29 -22.65 1.27 3.32
N ILE A 30 -22.55 0.65 4.53
CA ILE A 30 -22.57 -0.81 4.71
C ILE A 30 -23.58 -1.25 5.77
N SER A 31 -23.76 -2.56 5.95
CA SER A 31 -24.67 -3.07 6.98
C SER A 31 -24.05 -3.01 8.38
N ASN A 32 -24.89 -2.90 9.41
CA ASN A 32 -24.46 -2.99 10.81
C ASN A 32 -23.79 -4.34 11.12
N ALA A 33 -24.29 -5.43 10.53
CA ALA A 33 -23.70 -6.74 10.68
C ALA A 33 -22.26 -6.83 10.15
N GLU A 34 -21.96 -6.08 9.09
CA GLU A 34 -20.62 -5.96 8.53
C GLU A 34 -19.64 -5.24 9.47
N ILE A 35 -20.05 -4.11 10.06
CA ILE A 35 -19.26 -3.42 11.11
C ILE A 35 -19.03 -4.33 12.30
N SER A 36 -20.06 -5.06 12.77
CA SER A 36 -19.93 -6.00 13.87
C SER A 36 -18.88 -7.08 13.59
N LYS A 37 -18.87 -7.65 12.39
CA LYS A 37 -17.87 -8.65 11.97
C LYS A 37 -16.46 -8.09 11.86
N ILE A 38 -16.32 -6.84 11.46
CA ILE A 38 -15.02 -6.16 11.40
C ILE A 38 -14.51 -5.93 12.82
N GLU A 39 -15.34 -5.40 13.71
CA GLU A 39 -14.95 -5.09 15.10
C GLU A 39 -14.70 -6.36 15.93
N SER A 40 -15.42 -7.45 15.67
CA SER A 40 -15.20 -8.76 16.34
C SER A 40 -13.98 -9.51 15.82
N GLY A 41 -13.41 -9.09 14.66
CA GLY A 41 -12.32 -9.81 14.01
C GLY A 41 -12.74 -11.06 13.23
N GLU A 42 -14.05 -11.33 13.09
CA GLU A 42 -14.54 -12.41 12.23
C GLU A 42 -14.21 -12.19 10.76
N ARG A 43 -14.04 -10.93 10.36
CA ARG A 43 -13.57 -10.56 9.05
C ARG A 43 -12.10 -10.17 9.13
N GLU A 44 -11.23 -11.07 8.68
CA GLU A 44 -9.77 -10.92 8.84
C GLU A 44 -9.18 -9.71 8.13
N ILE A 45 -9.69 -9.32 6.95
CA ILE A 45 -9.16 -8.16 6.20
C ILE A 45 -10.31 -7.46 5.47
N PRO A 46 -10.75 -6.28 5.95
CA PRO A 46 -11.66 -5.43 5.19
C PRO A 46 -11.00 -4.89 3.92
N ASN A 47 -11.82 -4.66 2.88
CA ASN A 47 -11.37 -4.03 1.65
C ASN A 47 -10.68 -2.66 1.95
N PRO A 48 -9.52 -2.33 1.34
CA PRO A 48 -8.84 -1.04 1.50
C PRO A 48 -9.75 0.19 1.31
N LYS A 49 -10.68 0.13 0.33
CA LYS A 49 -11.68 1.20 0.14
C LYS A 49 -12.59 1.38 1.36
N LEU A 50 -12.89 0.29 2.06
CA LEU A 50 -13.69 0.33 3.28
C LEU A 50 -12.90 0.95 4.44
N PHE A 51 -11.62 0.63 4.57
CA PHE A 51 -10.74 1.26 5.55
C PHE A 51 -10.64 2.76 5.39
N ARG A 52 -10.58 3.28 4.15
CA ARG A 52 -10.60 4.73 3.90
C ARG A 52 -11.88 5.38 4.40
N LYS A 53 -13.04 4.77 4.09
CA LYS A 53 -14.33 5.29 4.58
C LYS A 53 -14.40 5.29 6.12
N ILE A 54 -13.94 4.20 6.74
CA ILE A 54 -13.88 4.08 8.19
C ILE A 54 -12.95 5.16 8.77
N SER A 55 -11.72 5.29 8.25
CA SER A 55 -10.72 6.25 8.72
C SER A 55 -11.23 7.69 8.70
N LYS A 56 -11.93 8.09 7.62
CA LYS A 56 -12.54 9.43 7.50
C LYS A 56 -13.58 9.70 8.61
N VAL A 57 -14.42 8.73 8.92
CA VAL A 57 -15.50 8.90 9.89
C VAL A 57 -14.99 8.88 11.32
N ILE A 58 -14.13 7.94 11.68
CA ILE A 58 -13.66 7.76 13.06
C ILE A 58 -12.33 8.47 13.36
N GLY A 59 -11.64 9.01 12.34
CA GLY A 59 -10.41 9.78 12.50
C GLY A 59 -9.15 8.94 12.76
N LEU A 60 -9.17 7.63 12.47
CA LEU A 60 -7.96 6.81 12.47
C LEU A 60 -7.13 7.09 11.22
N ASN A 61 -5.80 7.02 11.36
CA ASN A 61 -4.92 7.12 10.21
C ASN A 61 -5.06 5.87 9.33
N TYR A 62 -5.37 6.07 8.04
CA TYR A 62 -5.52 4.98 7.08
C TYR A 62 -4.27 4.10 6.96
N ASN A 63 -3.07 4.71 6.91
CA ASN A 63 -1.82 3.97 6.78
C ASN A 63 -1.54 3.11 8.01
N ASP A 64 -1.85 3.61 9.21
CA ASP A 64 -1.72 2.84 10.45
C ASP A 64 -2.69 1.65 10.47
N MET A 65 -3.92 1.84 9.98
CA MET A 65 -4.89 0.75 9.83
C MET A 65 -4.40 -0.32 8.86
N MET A 66 -3.84 0.10 7.71
CA MET A 66 -3.27 -0.81 6.71
C MET A 66 -2.04 -1.56 7.28
N GLU A 67 -1.20 -0.88 8.07
CA GLU A 67 -0.05 -1.52 8.74
C GLU A 67 -0.49 -2.59 9.75
N MET A 68 -1.56 -2.34 10.52
CA MET A 68 -2.09 -3.30 11.50
C MET A 68 -2.57 -4.60 10.87
N VAL A 69 -3.14 -4.54 9.67
CA VAL A 69 -3.58 -5.74 8.92
C VAL A 69 -2.50 -6.34 8.01
N GLY A 70 -1.27 -5.79 8.08
CA GLY A 70 -0.15 -6.28 7.27
C GLY A 70 -0.20 -5.83 5.81
N LEU A 71 -1.01 -4.84 5.48
CA LEU A 71 -1.11 -4.22 4.16
C LEU A 71 -0.48 -2.81 4.14
N GLY A 72 0.07 -2.37 5.25
CA GLY A 72 0.78 -1.09 5.36
C GLY A 72 2.16 -1.15 4.73
N GLY A 73 2.62 -0.02 4.20
CA GLY A 73 3.86 0.13 3.45
C GLY A 73 5.17 -0.12 4.21
N LYS A 74 5.14 -0.56 5.44
CA LYS A 74 6.27 -1.16 6.12
C LYS A 74 6.25 -2.67 5.89
N LEU A 75 6.83 -3.07 4.72
CA LEU A 75 7.33 -4.42 4.47
C LEU A 75 6.31 -5.55 4.74
N THR A 76 5.17 -5.54 4.07
CA THR A 76 4.52 -6.84 3.80
C THR A 76 5.51 -7.65 2.96
N PRO A 77 5.97 -8.82 3.45
CA PRO A 77 6.82 -9.65 2.62
C PRO A 77 6.04 -9.94 1.33
N LEU A 78 6.66 -9.67 0.18
CA LEU A 78 6.11 -10.09 -1.11
C LEU A 78 5.67 -11.55 -1.00
N ASN A 79 4.49 -11.85 -1.53
CA ASN A 79 4.04 -13.23 -1.64
C ASN A 79 5.20 -14.11 -2.13
N PRO A 80 5.51 -15.25 -1.46
CA PRO A 80 6.64 -16.09 -1.80
C PRO A 80 6.71 -16.50 -3.28
N PHE A 81 5.57 -16.67 -3.94
CA PHE A 81 5.49 -16.95 -5.38
C PHE A 81 6.01 -15.77 -6.21
N ILE A 82 5.58 -14.56 -5.89
CA ILE A 82 6.00 -13.32 -6.56
C ILE A 82 7.49 -13.11 -6.32
N ARG A 83 7.95 -13.22 -5.07
CA ARG A 83 9.36 -13.11 -4.72
C ARG A 83 10.21 -14.11 -5.50
N ASN A 84 9.84 -15.40 -5.50
CA ASN A 84 10.59 -16.46 -6.19
C ASN A 84 10.64 -16.26 -7.71
N HIS A 85 9.61 -15.65 -8.31
CA HIS A 85 9.63 -15.28 -9.72
C HIS A 85 10.74 -14.25 -9.99
N TYR A 86 10.73 -13.13 -9.28
CA TYR A 86 11.69 -12.05 -9.50
C TYR A 86 13.12 -12.42 -9.07
N GLU A 87 13.31 -13.26 -8.06
CA GLU A 87 14.62 -13.75 -7.62
C GLU A 87 15.34 -14.61 -8.68
N LYS A 88 14.59 -15.17 -9.64
CA LYS A 88 15.14 -16.03 -10.70
C LYS A 88 15.43 -15.30 -12.01
N LEU A 89 14.99 -14.07 -12.15
CA LEU A 89 15.20 -13.30 -13.37
C LEU A 89 16.68 -13.01 -13.61
N THR A 90 17.11 -13.15 -14.85
CA THR A 90 18.48 -12.92 -15.31
C THR A 90 18.49 -12.31 -16.72
N GLY A 91 19.62 -11.73 -17.12
CA GLY A 91 19.81 -11.24 -18.50
C GLY A 91 18.80 -10.19 -18.93
N GLU A 92 18.26 -10.34 -20.14
CA GLU A 92 17.36 -9.38 -20.76
C GLU A 92 16.02 -9.24 -20.01
N GLU A 93 15.48 -10.35 -19.49
CA GLU A 93 14.23 -10.32 -18.70
C GLU A 93 14.41 -9.51 -17.41
N LEU A 94 15.54 -9.67 -16.73
CA LEU A 94 15.88 -8.91 -15.54
C LEU A 94 15.95 -7.40 -15.85
N GLU A 95 16.64 -7.01 -16.91
CA GLU A 95 16.78 -5.61 -17.31
C GLU A 95 15.45 -5.00 -17.72
N TYR A 96 14.61 -5.75 -18.43
CA TYR A 96 13.27 -5.31 -18.85
C TYR A 96 12.37 -5.05 -17.64
N GLU A 97 12.25 -6.00 -16.74
CA GLU A 97 11.43 -5.86 -15.52
C GLU A 97 11.95 -4.73 -14.62
N TRP A 98 13.27 -4.62 -14.47
CA TRP A 98 13.89 -3.53 -13.72
C TRP A 98 13.50 -2.16 -14.29
N MET A 99 13.56 -1.99 -15.63
CA MET A 99 13.16 -0.75 -16.29
C MET A 99 11.66 -0.45 -16.09
N LEU A 100 10.80 -1.48 -16.17
CA LEU A 100 9.36 -1.33 -15.99
C LEU A 100 9.02 -0.81 -14.58
N PHE A 101 9.56 -1.45 -13.54
CA PHE A 101 9.27 -1.04 -12.15
C PHE A 101 9.83 0.34 -11.84
N ARG A 102 11.04 0.64 -12.28
CA ARG A 102 11.64 1.97 -12.12
C ARG A 102 10.83 3.05 -12.82
N SER A 103 10.37 2.80 -14.04
CA SER A 103 9.54 3.75 -14.80
C SER A 103 8.15 3.91 -14.18
N SER A 104 7.58 2.82 -13.64
CA SER A 104 6.29 2.87 -12.93
C SER A 104 6.38 3.72 -11.68
N ILE A 105 7.40 3.51 -10.84
CA ILE A 105 7.64 4.32 -9.65
C ILE A 105 7.76 5.79 -10.01
N LYS A 106 8.56 6.11 -11.02
CA LYS A 106 8.73 7.50 -11.45
C LYS A 106 7.41 8.14 -11.90
N ARG A 107 6.63 7.46 -12.74
CA ARG A 107 5.32 7.97 -13.17
C ARG A 107 4.37 8.20 -12.01
N ASN A 108 4.35 7.28 -11.04
CA ASN A 108 3.52 7.42 -9.85
C ASN A 108 3.98 8.62 -8.99
N ASP A 109 5.29 8.79 -8.79
CA ASP A 109 5.85 9.91 -8.04
C ASP A 109 5.54 11.25 -8.73
N ASP A 110 5.69 11.34 -10.06
CA ASP A 110 5.36 12.53 -10.86
C ASP A 110 3.84 12.87 -10.75
N MET A 111 2.96 11.84 -10.75
CA MET A 111 1.52 12.04 -10.59
C MET A 111 1.16 12.49 -9.17
N ILE A 112 1.78 11.91 -8.14
CA ILE A 112 1.59 12.31 -6.74
C ILE A 112 2.00 13.78 -6.56
N GLU A 113 3.12 14.20 -7.13
CA GLU A 113 3.58 15.58 -7.09
C GLU A 113 2.56 16.52 -7.75
N SER A 114 2.03 16.15 -8.93
CA SER A 114 1.01 16.94 -9.64
C SER A 114 -0.26 17.09 -8.81
N LEU A 115 -0.77 15.99 -8.25
CA LEU A 115 -1.98 15.99 -7.43
C LEU A 115 -1.80 16.80 -6.14
N ASN A 116 -0.65 16.71 -5.48
CA ASN A 116 -0.35 17.52 -4.30
C ASN A 116 -0.29 19.02 -4.63
N LYS A 117 0.19 19.38 -5.81
CA LYS A 117 0.18 20.78 -6.28
C LYS A 117 -1.25 21.26 -6.54
N GLU A 118 -2.10 20.43 -7.12
CA GLU A 118 -3.52 20.73 -7.33
C GLU A 118 -4.27 20.91 -5.99
N LEU A 119 -4.04 20.00 -5.04
CA LEU A 119 -4.61 20.07 -3.68
C LEU A 119 -4.21 21.35 -2.92
N SER A 120 -3.03 21.90 -3.23
CA SER A 120 -2.56 23.16 -2.64
C SER A 120 -3.23 24.39 -3.25
N SER A 121 -4.03 24.21 -4.31
CA SER A 121 -4.79 25.28 -4.94
C SER A 121 -6.20 25.36 -4.35
N ASP A 122 -6.71 26.58 -4.06
CA ASP A 122 -8.07 26.81 -3.57
C ASP A 122 -9.18 26.58 -4.64
N LYS A 123 -8.82 25.93 -5.76
CA LYS A 123 -9.73 25.80 -6.92
C LYS A 123 -10.57 24.54 -6.92
N LEU A 124 -10.20 23.53 -6.10
CA LEU A 124 -10.87 22.24 -6.07
C LEU A 124 -12.04 22.25 -5.09
N SER A 125 -13.14 21.63 -5.49
CA SER A 125 -14.25 21.27 -4.59
C SER A 125 -13.81 20.23 -3.56
N ASP A 126 -14.55 20.05 -2.49
CA ASP A 126 -14.24 19.05 -1.46
C ASP A 126 -14.28 17.62 -2.03
N GLU A 127 -15.17 17.33 -3.01
CA GLU A 127 -15.26 16.04 -3.68
C GLU A 127 -14.03 15.77 -4.57
N GLU A 128 -13.53 16.78 -5.28
CA GLU A 128 -12.30 16.68 -6.09
C GLU A 128 -11.07 16.51 -5.22
N LYS A 129 -10.98 17.20 -4.08
CA LYS A 129 -9.91 17.01 -3.09
C LYS A 129 -9.89 15.59 -2.53
N ASP A 130 -11.07 15.06 -2.19
CA ASP A 130 -11.22 13.69 -1.69
C ASP A 130 -10.77 12.65 -2.73
N SER A 131 -11.17 12.85 -3.99
CA SER A 131 -10.76 11.97 -5.10
C SER A 131 -9.25 12.01 -5.35
N ALA A 132 -8.64 13.20 -5.31
CA ALA A 132 -7.20 13.37 -5.46
C ALA A 132 -6.43 12.68 -4.33
N LEU A 133 -6.86 12.83 -3.08
CA LEU A 133 -6.26 12.16 -1.92
C LEU A 133 -6.37 10.63 -2.02
N GLU A 134 -7.51 10.13 -2.50
CA GLU A 134 -7.69 8.69 -2.74
C GLU A 134 -6.71 8.16 -3.79
N THR A 135 -6.54 8.92 -4.88
CA THR A 135 -5.58 8.56 -5.94
C THR A 135 -4.14 8.56 -5.43
N ILE A 136 -3.73 9.58 -4.68
CA ILE A 136 -2.39 9.65 -4.08
C ILE A 136 -2.12 8.41 -3.22
N GLN A 137 -3.05 8.05 -2.34
CA GLN A 137 -2.90 6.89 -1.47
C GLN A 137 -2.75 5.57 -2.25
N ASP A 138 -3.49 5.41 -3.36
CA ASP A 138 -3.36 4.23 -4.22
C ASP A 138 -2.00 4.17 -4.91
N LEU A 139 -1.50 5.29 -5.41
CA LEU A 139 -0.19 5.38 -6.05
C LEU A 139 0.96 5.13 -5.05
N GLU A 140 0.87 5.69 -3.84
CA GLU A 140 1.83 5.42 -2.76
C GLU A 140 1.87 3.94 -2.40
N TYR A 141 0.71 3.29 -2.28
CA TYR A 141 0.63 1.86 -2.00
C TYR A 141 1.24 1.01 -3.12
N GLN A 142 0.96 1.35 -4.40
CA GLN A 142 1.60 0.69 -5.54
C GLN A 142 3.12 0.87 -5.52
N ASN A 143 3.60 2.06 -5.17
CA ASN A 143 5.02 2.36 -5.09
C ASN A 143 5.75 1.54 -4.02
N VAL A 144 5.09 1.22 -2.91
CA VAL A 144 5.68 0.34 -1.89
C VAL A 144 5.96 -1.05 -2.48
N THR A 145 4.98 -1.66 -3.14
CA THR A 145 5.14 -2.97 -3.79
C THR A 145 6.20 -2.92 -4.89
N ASN A 146 6.16 -1.89 -5.74
CA ASN A 146 7.12 -1.71 -6.82
C ASN A 146 8.56 -1.54 -6.30
N LYS A 147 8.77 -0.79 -5.22
CA LYS A 147 10.08 -0.61 -4.57
C LYS A 147 10.62 -1.91 -3.96
N LEU A 148 9.74 -2.75 -3.40
CA LEU A 148 10.14 -4.07 -2.90
C LEU A 148 10.64 -4.99 -4.03
N ILE A 149 9.90 -5.04 -5.14
CA ILE A 149 10.29 -5.82 -6.32
C ILE A 149 11.59 -5.26 -6.91
N LEU A 150 11.68 -3.94 -7.08
CA LEU A 150 12.87 -3.29 -7.60
C LEU A 150 14.12 -3.61 -6.76
N GLY A 151 13.99 -3.68 -5.43
CA GLY A 151 15.08 -4.10 -4.54
C GLY A 151 15.59 -5.50 -4.84
N ILE A 152 14.71 -6.46 -5.15
CA ILE A 152 15.10 -7.83 -5.55
C ILE A 152 15.84 -7.80 -6.89
N LEU A 153 15.33 -7.03 -7.85
CA LEU A 153 15.93 -6.90 -9.17
C LEU A 153 17.31 -6.23 -9.10
N ASP A 154 17.48 -5.21 -8.25
CA ASP A 154 18.79 -4.57 -8.01
C ASP A 154 19.82 -5.56 -7.44
N GLU A 155 19.41 -6.40 -6.50
CA GLU A 155 20.27 -7.46 -5.96
C GLU A 155 20.70 -8.45 -7.04
N ASN A 156 19.79 -8.85 -7.93
CA ASN A 156 20.09 -9.77 -9.02
C ASN A 156 21.04 -9.14 -10.05
N ARG A 157 20.82 -7.89 -10.43
CA ARG A 157 21.73 -7.13 -11.30
C ARG A 157 23.14 -7.06 -10.72
N LEU A 158 23.25 -6.83 -9.42
CA LEU A 158 24.53 -6.81 -8.73
C LEU A 158 25.23 -8.20 -8.75
N LYS A 159 24.47 -9.29 -8.57
CA LYS A 159 25.00 -10.67 -8.66
C LYS A 159 25.52 -10.96 -10.07
N GLU A 160 24.78 -10.59 -11.11
CA GLU A 160 25.20 -10.76 -12.49
C GLU A 160 26.45 -9.94 -12.84
N ALA A 161 26.50 -8.68 -12.41
CA ALA A 161 27.67 -7.84 -12.63
C ALA A 161 28.94 -8.44 -12.00
N LYS A 162 28.85 -8.96 -10.77
CA LYS A 162 29.94 -9.66 -10.08
C LYS A 162 30.36 -10.95 -10.81
N LYS A 163 29.40 -11.73 -11.34
CA LYS A 163 29.66 -12.94 -12.11
C LYS A 163 30.40 -12.63 -13.41
N ASN A 164 29.99 -11.58 -14.11
CA ASN A 164 30.59 -11.15 -15.36
C ASN A 164 31.99 -10.56 -15.15
N ALA A 165 32.23 -9.81 -14.07
CA ALA A 165 33.58 -9.33 -13.72
C ALA A 165 34.55 -10.49 -13.48
N ARG A 166 34.17 -11.51 -12.68
CA ARG A 166 34.99 -12.71 -12.43
C ARG A 166 35.32 -13.49 -13.69
N LYS A 167 34.36 -13.59 -14.65
CA LYS A 167 34.64 -14.24 -15.92
C LYS A 167 35.69 -13.50 -16.76
N LYS A 168 35.68 -12.17 -16.73
CA LYS A 168 36.70 -11.35 -17.44
C LYS A 168 38.10 -11.48 -16.85
N ASP A 169 38.19 -11.69 -15.53
CA ASP A 169 39.50 -11.86 -14.85
C ASP A 169 40.12 -13.24 -15.09
N ILE A 170 39.30 -14.27 -15.35
CA ILE A 170 39.76 -15.64 -15.66
C ILE A 170 40.24 -15.76 -17.14
N LEU A 171 39.77 -14.86 -18.01
CA LEU A 171 40.08 -14.86 -19.45
C LEU A 171 41.31 -13.98 -19.82
N LYS A 172 41.95 -13.38 -18.83
CA LYS A 172 43.23 -12.66 -18.93
C LYS A 172 44.38 -13.50 -18.42
#